data_3782909638711cca3cab2f4fd9bb2069
#
_entry.id   3782909638711cca3cab2f4fd9bb2069
#
_cell.length_a   1.000
_cell.length_b   1.000
_cell.length_c   1.000
_cell.angle_alpha   90.00
_cell.angle_beta   90.00
_cell.angle_gamma   90.00
#
_symmetry.space_group_name_H-M   'P 1'
#
loop_
_entity.id
_entity.type
_entity.pdbx_description
1 polymer ?
#
loop_
_entity_poly.entity_id
_entity_poly.type
_entity_poly.pdbx_seq_one_letter_code
_entity_poly.pdbx_strand_id
1 'polypeptide(L)'
;MPVTVRIPSYLAEFAKGQTALVLETGARNVRGLLADLWKEYPALRDRVVDEQSEVRQHINIFVGEDAIRHASGLDTPVSANDEIMIVPAVSGG
;
A
#
# COMPACT_ATOMS: atom_id res chain seq x y z
N MET A 1 15.95 -2.15 3.41
CA MET A 1 15.77 -2.34 1.96
C MET A 1 14.72 -1.38 1.43
N PRO A 2 15.01 -0.66 0.35
CA PRO A 2 14.03 0.28 -0.21
C PRO A 2 12.96 -0.45 -1.01
N VAL A 3 11.73 -0.02 -0.80
CA VAL A 3 10.57 -0.51 -1.55
C VAL A 3 9.83 0.71 -2.08
N THR A 4 9.41 0.68 -3.32
CA THR A 4 8.64 1.76 -3.91
C THR A 4 7.16 1.48 -3.76
N VAL A 5 6.43 2.45 -3.19
CA VAL A 5 4.97 2.38 -3.05
C VAL A 5 4.38 3.45 -3.95
N ARG A 6 3.55 3.04 -4.90
CA ARG A 6 2.86 3.98 -5.77
C ARG A 6 1.41 4.13 -5.33
N ILE A 7 0.96 5.36 -5.29
CA ILE A 7 -0.41 5.68 -4.90
C ILE A 7 -1.09 6.50 -6.00
N PRO A 8 -2.42 6.46 -6.07
CA PRO A 8 -3.14 7.26 -7.07
C PRO A 8 -3.03 8.74 -6.74
N SER A 9 -3.19 9.57 -7.77
CA SER A 9 -3.00 11.01 -7.62
C SER A 9 -3.97 11.64 -6.61
N TYR A 10 -5.18 11.10 -6.47
CA TYR A 10 -6.12 11.68 -5.52
C TYR A 10 -5.72 11.46 -4.06
N LEU A 11 -4.78 10.56 -3.79
CA LEU A 11 -4.24 10.35 -2.45
C LEU A 11 -2.94 11.12 -2.21
N ALA A 12 -2.38 11.75 -3.24
CA ALA A 12 -1.09 12.43 -3.12
C ALA A 12 -1.10 13.53 -2.06
N GLU A 13 -2.24 14.20 -1.86
CA GLU A 13 -2.33 15.25 -0.84
C GLU A 13 -2.05 14.73 0.57
N PHE A 14 -2.26 13.43 0.79
CA PHE A 14 -1.99 12.79 2.07
C PHE A 14 -0.55 12.29 2.19
N ALA A 15 0.24 12.45 1.13
CA ALA A 15 1.63 12.02 1.04
C ALA A 15 2.52 13.14 0.53
N LYS A 16 2.26 14.36 0.96
CA LYS A 16 3.07 15.55 0.64
C LYS A 16 3.16 15.81 -0.86
N GLY A 17 2.10 15.47 -1.58
CA GLY A 17 2.02 15.69 -3.02
C GLY A 17 2.72 14.63 -3.86
N GLN A 18 3.19 13.55 -3.25
CA GLN A 18 3.94 12.51 -3.95
C GLN A 18 3.04 11.35 -4.33
N THR A 19 3.31 10.74 -5.49
CA THR A 19 2.61 9.53 -5.94
C THR A 19 3.54 8.31 -5.96
N ALA A 20 4.84 8.51 -5.85
CA ALA A 20 5.81 7.43 -5.74
C ALA A 20 6.59 7.65 -4.46
N LEU A 21 6.41 6.75 -3.52
CA LEU A 21 7.01 6.86 -2.19
C LEU A 21 8.08 5.79 -2.07
N VAL A 22 9.32 6.20 -1.81
CA VAL A 22 10.38 5.25 -1.56
C VAL A 22 10.46 5.06 -0.05
N LEU A 23 10.20 3.84 0.39
CA LEU A 23 10.13 3.52 1.81
C LEU A 23 11.28 2.61 2.20
N GLU A 24 12.07 3.03 3.19
CA GLU A 24 13.08 2.18 3.76
C GLU A 24 12.41 1.31 4.82
N THR A 25 12.46 0.00 4.64
CA THR A 25 11.73 -0.91 5.51
C THR A 25 12.46 -2.25 5.65
N GLY A 26 12.31 -2.87 6.82
CA GLY A 26 12.72 -4.26 7.02
C GLY A 26 11.55 -5.22 6.96
N ALA A 27 10.38 -4.74 6.55
CA ALA A 27 9.19 -5.58 6.51
C ALA A 27 9.33 -6.70 5.49
N ARG A 28 8.72 -7.84 5.79
CA ARG A 28 8.74 -9.01 4.92
C ARG A 28 7.38 -9.31 4.31
N ASN A 29 6.36 -8.59 4.71
CA ASN A 29 5.02 -8.74 4.15
C ASN A 29 4.35 -7.38 4.05
N VAL A 30 3.19 -7.37 3.38
CA VAL A 30 2.46 -6.12 3.15
C VAL A 30 2.03 -5.48 4.48
N ARG A 31 1.61 -6.28 5.45
CA ARG A 31 1.19 -5.76 6.75
C ARG A 31 2.28 -4.93 7.40
N GLY A 32 3.49 -5.45 7.48
CA GLY A 32 4.62 -4.74 8.06
C GLY A 32 5.03 -3.53 7.24
N LEU A 33 4.99 -3.66 5.92
CA LEU A 33 5.29 -2.57 5.02
C LEU A 33 4.33 -1.39 5.24
N LEU A 34 3.04 -1.67 5.33
CA LEU A 34 2.04 -0.64 5.56
C LEU A 34 2.22 0.01 6.93
N ALA A 35 2.57 -0.78 7.95
CA ALA A 35 2.83 -0.22 9.27
C ALA A 35 3.97 0.82 9.21
N ASP A 36 5.03 0.52 8.46
CA ASP A 36 6.13 1.46 8.28
C ASP A 36 5.70 2.68 7.47
N LEU A 37 4.86 2.46 6.46
CA LEU A 37 4.35 3.55 5.63
C LEU A 37 3.53 4.54 6.46
N TRP A 38 2.71 4.04 7.38
CA TRP A 38 1.88 4.90 8.23
C TRP A 38 2.69 5.73 9.21
N LYS A 39 3.89 5.29 9.55
CA LYS A 39 4.78 6.08 10.40
C LYS A 39 5.26 7.33 9.68
N GLU A 40 5.47 7.25 8.38
CA GLU A 40 5.92 8.40 7.58
C GLU A 40 4.77 9.24 7.04
N TYR A 41 3.64 8.60 6.74
CA TYR A 41 2.49 9.26 6.14
C TYR A 41 1.21 8.89 6.90
N PRO A 42 1.08 9.35 8.16
CA PRO A 42 -0.05 8.93 8.99
C PRO A 42 -1.41 9.34 8.43
N ALA A 43 -1.48 10.45 7.69
CA ALA A 43 -2.74 10.89 7.10
C ALA A 43 -3.23 9.97 5.98
N LEU A 44 -2.33 9.21 5.40
CA LEU A 44 -2.67 8.29 4.32
C LEU A 44 -3.38 7.04 4.84
N ARG A 45 -3.10 6.65 6.07
CA ARG A 45 -3.59 5.40 6.64
C ARG A 45 -5.10 5.23 6.52
N ASP A 46 -5.87 6.22 6.96
CA ASP A 46 -7.32 6.10 7.00
C ASP A 46 -7.97 6.09 5.62
N ARG A 47 -7.20 6.43 4.60
CA ARG A 47 -7.67 6.39 3.22
C ARG A 47 -7.51 5.01 2.59
N VAL A 48 -6.62 4.19 3.14
CA VAL A 48 -6.28 2.89 2.58
C VAL A 48 -6.83 1.75 3.42
N VAL A 49 -6.77 1.87 4.74
CA VAL A 49 -7.25 0.82 5.66
C VAL A 49 -8.32 1.38 6.58
N ASP A 50 -9.12 0.47 7.12
CA ASP A 50 -10.18 0.82 8.06
C ASP A 50 -9.67 0.74 9.51
N GLU A 51 -10.60 0.83 10.46
CA GLU A 51 -10.27 0.85 11.89
C GLU A 51 -9.65 -0.45 12.37
N GLN A 52 -9.93 -1.56 11.68
CA GLN A 52 -9.34 -2.86 11.98
C GLN A 52 -8.05 -3.10 11.24
N SER A 53 -7.51 -2.09 10.54
CA SER A 53 -6.31 -2.19 9.72
C SER A 53 -6.47 -3.12 8.53
N GLU A 54 -7.70 -3.29 8.06
CA GLU A 54 -7.98 -4.05 6.85
C GLU A 54 -8.12 -3.12 5.67
N VAL A 55 -7.72 -3.59 4.49
CA VAL A 55 -7.79 -2.80 3.27
C VAL A 55 -9.26 -2.50 2.94
N ARG A 56 -9.55 -1.24 2.68
CA ARG A 56 -10.92 -0.83 2.35
C ARG A 56 -11.38 -1.47 1.04
N GLN A 57 -12.69 -1.70 0.93
CA GLN A 57 -13.28 -2.37 -0.24
C GLN A 57 -12.97 -1.68 -1.55
N HIS A 58 -12.87 -0.36 -1.53
CA HIS A 58 -12.61 0.42 -2.76
C HIS A 58 -11.14 0.60 -3.07
N ILE A 59 -10.27 -0.13 -2.36
CA ILE A 59 -8.83 -0.07 -2.56
C ILE A 59 -8.31 -1.46 -2.91
N ASN A 60 -7.43 -1.51 -3.90
CA ASN A 60 -6.65 -2.71 -4.21
C ASN A 60 -5.18 -2.41 -3.96
N ILE A 61 -4.47 -3.44 -3.48
CA ILE A 61 -3.02 -3.35 -3.31
C ILE A 61 -2.40 -4.47 -4.14
N PHE A 62 -1.38 -4.12 -4.91
CA PHE A 62 -0.62 -5.07 -5.73
C PHE A 62 0.81 -5.14 -5.26
N VAL A 63 1.37 -6.34 -5.26
CA VAL A 63 2.82 -6.56 -5.14
C VAL A 63 3.27 -6.99 -6.53
N GLY A 64 3.94 -6.11 -7.25
CA GLY A 64 4.21 -6.33 -8.66
C GLY A 64 2.90 -6.42 -9.42
N GLU A 65 2.66 -7.55 -10.07
CA GLU A 65 1.45 -7.78 -10.86
C GLU A 65 0.35 -8.50 -10.09
N ASP A 66 0.62 -8.92 -8.86
CA ASP A 66 -0.28 -9.77 -8.09
C ASP A 66 -1.09 -8.95 -7.09
N ALA A 67 -2.41 -8.99 -7.23
CA ALA A 67 -3.30 -8.39 -6.26
C ALA A 67 -3.26 -9.21 -4.97
N ILE A 68 -3.08 -8.56 -3.84
CA ILE A 68 -2.93 -9.30 -2.58
C ILE A 68 -4.19 -10.06 -2.20
N ARG A 69 -5.37 -9.61 -2.64
CA ARG A 69 -6.62 -10.34 -2.37
C ARG A 69 -6.66 -11.72 -3.01
N HIS A 70 -5.86 -11.92 -4.06
CA HIS A 70 -5.73 -13.20 -4.74
C HIS A 70 -4.46 -13.95 -4.36
N ALA A 71 -3.77 -13.44 -3.34
CA ALA A 71 -2.59 -14.08 -2.77
C ALA A 71 -2.85 -14.33 -1.29
N SER A 72 -1.98 -13.83 -0.42
CA SER A 72 -2.12 -14.03 1.03
C SER A 72 -2.61 -12.79 1.77
N GLY A 73 -3.29 -11.89 1.07
CA GLY A 73 -3.80 -10.67 1.68
C GLY A 73 -2.67 -9.85 2.28
N LEU A 74 -2.87 -9.35 3.48
CA LEU A 74 -1.84 -8.55 4.16
C LEU A 74 -0.60 -9.35 4.54
N ASP A 75 -0.68 -10.68 4.51
CA ASP A 75 0.48 -11.53 4.76
C ASP A 75 1.28 -11.85 3.50
N THR A 76 0.88 -11.29 2.36
CA THR A 76 1.62 -11.47 1.11
C THR A 76 3.06 -10.99 1.28
N PRO A 77 4.05 -11.82 0.90
CA PRO A 77 5.45 -11.45 1.07
C PRO A 77 5.86 -10.27 0.20
N VAL A 78 6.78 -9.47 0.72
CA VAL A 78 7.44 -8.42 -0.05
C VAL A 78 8.94 -8.59 0.06
N SER A 79 9.66 -8.20 -0.99
CA SER A 79 11.11 -8.29 -1.08
C SER A 79 11.68 -6.96 -1.54
N ALA A 80 12.99 -6.81 -1.39
CA ALA A 80 13.69 -5.64 -1.93
C ALA A 80 13.43 -5.56 -3.43
N ASN A 81 13.25 -4.36 -3.94
CA ASN A 81 12.96 -4.07 -5.34
C ASN A 81 11.54 -4.39 -5.80
N ASP A 82 10.69 -4.89 -4.92
CA ASP A 82 9.28 -5.00 -5.26
C ASP A 82 8.66 -3.61 -5.38
N GLU A 83 7.70 -3.50 -6.26
CA GLU A 83 6.91 -2.30 -6.41
C GLU A 83 5.50 -2.60 -5.87
N ILE A 84 5.08 -1.78 -4.92
CA ILE A 84 3.76 -1.91 -4.32
C ILE A 84 2.88 -0.84 -4.94
N MET A 85 1.70 -1.23 -5.40
CA MET A 85 0.74 -0.28 -5.97
C MET A 85 -0.52 -0.27 -5.14
N ILE A 86 -0.92 0.91 -4.71
CA ILE A 86 -2.20 1.13 -4.07
C ILE A 86 -3.06 1.83 -5.10
N VAL A 87 -4.16 1.19 -5.51
CA VAL A 87 -5.01 1.72 -6.57
C VAL A 87 -6.47 1.63 -6.16
N PRO A 88 -7.33 2.50 -6.72
CA PRO A 88 -8.76 2.35 -6.48
C PRO A 88 -9.26 1.06 -7.12
N ALA A 89 -10.12 0.35 -6.39
CA ALA A 89 -10.78 -0.82 -6.95
C ALA A 89 -11.88 -0.31 -7.87
N VAL A 90 -11.80 -0.68 -9.13
CA VAL A 90 -12.87 -0.37 -10.06
C VAL A 90 -13.97 -1.37 -9.78
N SER A 91 -15.06 -0.91 -9.21
CA SER A 91 -16.21 -1.78 -9.07
C SER A 91 -16.66 -2.15 -10.48
N GLY A 92 -16.69 -3.44 -10.73
CA GLY A 92 -17.00 -3.96 -12.07
C GLY A 92 -18.38 -3.64 -12.55
N GLY A 93 -18.83 -2.61 -12.08
CA GLY A 93 -20.10 -2.11 -12.60
C GLY A 93 -19.86 -1.80 -14.00
#